data_3e5ee244aed2499c91ffa0effdc3c7f9
#
_entry.id   3e5ee244aed2499c91ffa0effdc3c7f9
#
_cell.length_a   1.000
_cell.length_b   1.000
_cell.length_c   1.000
_cell.angle_alpha   90.00
_cell.angle_beta   90.00
_cell.angle_gamma   90.00
#
_symmetry.space_group_name_H-M   'P 1'
#
loop_
_entity.id
_entity.type
_entity.pdbx_description
1 polymer ?
#
loop_
_entity_poly.entity_id
_entity_poly.type
_entity_poly.pdbx_seq_one_letter_code
_entity_poly.pdbx_strand_id
1 'polypeptide(L)'
;MAPQAADRPAGDPPARDLSAVIELRGATASLGARPVLRGIDLTVRTGEVVALLGANGSGKSTAVRSVIGQVPLTDGELALFGTPFRRFKDWARIGYVPQRTTAAGGVPATVREVVTAGRLARTRLGLLRRADRAAVHHALELVGMADRARDSVNALSGGQHQRVLIARALAGEPDLLIMDEPMAGVDLASQEVLASALREQVARGVTVLLVLHELGPLEPLIDRAVVLRDGCVVHDGPPPEAVGQHALPGHDHVHPHADAAAEPLRTGLLS
;
A
#
# COMPACT_ATOMS: atom_id res chain seq x y z
N MET A 1 -31.31 -20.68 48.92
CA MET A 1 -30.98 -21.27 47.59
C MET A 1 -31.05 -20.13 46.60
N ALA A 2 -29.90 -19.52 46.28
CA ALA A 2 -29.81 -18.43 45.33
C ALA A 2 -29.52 -19.00 43.93
N PRO A 3 -30.10 -18.47 42.83
CA PRO A 3 -29.81 -18.94 41.49
C PRO A 3 -28.44 -18.44 41.01
N GLN A 4 -27.66 -19.35 40.42
CA GLN A 4 -26.39 -19.14 39.77
C GLN A 4 -26.55 -18.14 38.61
N ALA A 5 -25.67 -17.12 38.59
CA ALA A 5 -25.51 -16.24 37.44
C ALA A 5 -24.94 -17.04 36.27
N ALA A 6 -25.69 -17.09 35.17
CA ALA A 6 -25.26 -17.66 33.90
C ALA A 6 -24.14 -16.81 33.30
N ASP A 7 -23.03 -17.51 33.01
CA ASP A 7 -21.88 -17.02 32.29
C ASP A 7 -22.32 -16.52 30.89
N ARG A 8 -22.10 -15.20 30.61
CA ARG A 8 -22.33 -14.66 29.28
C ARG A 8 -21.12 -14.99 28.42
N PRO A 9 -21.29 -15.57 27.24
CA PRO A 9 -20.18 -15.78 26.33
C PRO A 9 -19.61 -14.42 25.91
N ALA A 10 -18.27 -14.37 25.79
CA ALA A 10 -17.54 -13.22 25.31
C ALA A 10 -18.13 -12.75 23.98
N GLY A 11 -18.48 -11.46 23.91
CA GLY A 11 -19.18 -10.89 22.77
C GLY A 11 -18.38 -11.06 21.48
N ASP A 12 -19.11 -11.42 20.42
CA ASP A 12 -18.61 -11.40 19.05
C ASP A 12 -17.96 -10.03 18.75
N PRO A 13 -16.85 -10.02 18.00
CA PRO A 13 -16.26 -8.76 17.55
C PRO A 13 -17.32 -7.94 16.79
N PRO A 14 -17.32 -6.61 16.90
CA PRO A 14 -18.32 -5.76 16.24
C PRO A 14 -18.35 -6.11 14.75
N ALA A 15 -19.57 -6.33 14.22
CA ALA A 15 -19.79 -6.59 12.81
C ALA A 15 -19.06 -5.51 11.98
N ARG A 16 -18.09 -5.93 11.14
CA ARG A 16 -17.37 -5.02 10.26
C ARG A 16 -18.38 -4.33 9.35
N ASP A 17 -18.29 -3.00 9.27
CA ASP A 17 -19.04 -2.23 8.28
C ASP A 17 -18.59 -2.66 6.89
N LEU A 18 -19.47 -3.33 6.14
CA LEU A 18 -19.16 -3.88 4.82
C LEU A 18 -19.27 -2.84 3.69
N SER A 19 -19.37 -1.55 4.01
CA SER A 19 -19.42 -0.50 2.99
C SER A 19 -18.13 -0.46 2.16
N ALA A 20 -18.27 -0.30 0.85
CA ALA A 20 -17.15 -0.20 -0.06
C ALA A 20 -16.43 1.16 0.09
N VAL A 21 -15.13 1.11 0.33
CA VAL A 21 -14.24 2.28 0.39
C VAL A 21 -13.62 2.55 -0.98
N ILE A 22 -13.25 1.50 -1.71
CA ILE A 22 -12.85 1.56 -3.12
C ILE A 22 -13.77 0.62 -3.90
N GLU A 23 -14.30 1.08 -5.01
CA GLU A 23 -15.07 0.25 -5.94
C GLU A 23 -14.68 0.60 -7.37
N LEU A 24 -13.95 -0.31 -8.03
CA LEU A 24 -13.67 -0.30 -9.46
C LEU A 24 -14.58 -1.33 -10.13
N ARG A 25 -15.29 -0.94 -11.21
CA ARG A 25 -16.14 -1.82 -12.00
C ARG A 25 -15.77 -1.70 -13.48
N GLY A 26 -15.37 -2.82 -14.09
CA GLY A 26 -14.97 -2.88 -15.48
C GLY A 26 -13.86 -1.90 -15.83
N ALA A 27 -12.99 -1.54 -14.88
CA ALA A 27 -12.06 -0.44 -15.00
C ALA A 27 -10.97 -0.73 -16.03
N THR A 28 -10.88 0.14 -17.04
CA THR A 28 -9.88 0.09 -18.10
C THR A 28 -9.03 1.36 -18.06
N ALA A 29 -7.72 1.22 -18.21
CA ALA A 29 -6.80 2.35 -18.23
C ALA A 29 -5.63 2.10 -19.16
N SER A 30 -5.12 3.17 -19.78
CA SER A 30 -3.99 3.12 -20.71
C SER A 30 -2.90 4.10 -20.30
N LEU A 31 -1.64 3.75 -20.56
CA LEU A 31 -0.49 4.63 -20.47
C LEU A 31 -0.03 4.95 -21.91
N GLY A 32 -0.32 6.16 -22.37
CA GLY A 32 -0.24 6.48 -23.79
C GLY A 32 -1.18 5.60 -24.61
N ALA A 33 -0.66 4.98 -25.67
CA ALA A 33 -1.43 4.07 -26.52
C ALA A 33 -1.50 2.61 -25.98
N ARG A 34 -0.81 2.30 -24.88
CA ARG A 34 -0.73 0.93 -24.36
C ARG A 34 -1.83 0.69 -23.31
N PRO A 35 -2.79 -0.22 -23.53
CA PRO A 35 -3.72 -0.63 -22.50
C PRO A 35 -3.00 -1.39 -21.38
N VAL A 36 -3.25 -0.98 -20.13
CA VAL A 36 -2.62 -1.55 -18.93
C VAL A 36 -3.64 -2.24 -18.05
N LEU A 37 -4.80 -1.62 -17.83
CA LEU A 37 -5.93 -2.27 -17.15
C LEU A 37 -6.98 -2.65 -18.19
N ARG A 38 -7.55 -3.85 -18.03
CA ARG A 38 -8.40 -4.46 -19.05
C ARG A 38 -9.72 -4.94 -18.46
N GLY A 39 -10.53 -4.01 -17.93
CA GLY A 39 -11.84 -4.31 -17.36
C GLY A 39 -11.73 -4.98 -16.00
N ILE A 40 -10.94 -4.40 -15.07
CA ILE A 40 -10.80 -4.96 -13.72
C ILE A 40 -11.97 -4.56 -12.81
N ASP A 41 -12.40 -5.50 -12.00
CA ASP A 41 -13.26 -5.28 -10.85
C ASP A 41 -12.43 -5.41 -9.57
N LEU A 42 -12.53 -4.42 -8.68
CA LEU A 42 -11.85 -4.41 -7.39
C LEU A 42 -12.69 -3.66 -6.37
N THR A 43 -13.08 -4.35 -5.31
CA THR A 43 -13.77 -3.74 -4.16
C THR A 43 -12.89 -3.86 -2.93
N VAL A 44 -12.67 -2.77 -2.20
CA VAL A 44 -12.04 -2.76 -0.86
C VAL A 44 -13.05 -2.24 0.14
N ARG A 45 -13.28 -2.99 1.22
CA ARG A 45 -14.29 -2.68 2.24
C ARG A 45 -13.70 -1.98 3.45
N THR A 46 -14.53 -1.28 4.20
CA THR A 46 -14.13 -0.59 5.43
C THR A 46 -13.43 -1.56 6.40
N GLY A 47 -12.26 -1.16 6.90
CA GLY A 47 -11.44 -1.93 7.84
C GLY A 47 -10.76 -3.17 7.24
N GLU A 48 -10.88 -3.40 5.93
CA GLU A 48 -10.23 -4.51 5.23
C GLU A 48 -8.77 -4.15 4.87
N VAL A 49 -7.87 -5.12 4.97
CA VAL A 49 -6.50 -5.04 4.47
C VAL A 49 -6.39 -5.90 3.22
N VAL A 50 -6.27 -5.25 2.07
CA VAL A 50 -6.18 -5.92 0.76
C VAL A 50 -4.77 -5.81 0.20
N ALA A 51 -4.18 -6.94 -0.18
CA ALA A 51 -2.93 -6.99 -0.95
C ALA A 51 -3.21 -7.09 -2.45
N LEU A 52 -2.68 -6.17 -3.23
CA LEU A 52 -2.68 -6.22 -4.69
C LEU A 52 -1.34 -6.79 -5.17
N LEU A 53 -1.36 -8.03 -5.66
CA LEU A 53 -0.20 -8.82 -6.04
C LEU A 53 -0.08 -8.96 -7.57
N GLY A 54 1.09 -9.37 -8.03
CA GLY A 54 1.35 -9.68 -9.45
C GLY A 54 2.75 -9.29 -9.90
N ALA A 55 3.18 -9.77 -11.05
CA ALA A 55 4.48 -9.48 -11.64
C ALA A 55 4.64 -7.99 -11.98
N ASN A 56 5.88 -7.56 -12.25
CA ASN A 56 6.16 -6.22 -12.78
C ASN A 56 5.43 -6.01 -14.10
N GLY A 57 4.79 -4.86 -14.26
CA GLY A 57 4.01 -4.54 -15.47
C GLY A 57 2.60 -5.16 -15.51
N SER A 58 2.15 -5.89 -14.49
CA SER A 58 0.79 -6.46 -14.44
C SER A 58 -0.34 -5.45 -14.30
N GLY A 59 -0.03 -4.18 -13.95
CA GLY A 59 -1.02 -3.11 -13.81
C GLY A 59 -1.26 -2.62 -12.38
N LYS A 60 -0.62 -3.19 -11.35
CA LYS A 60 -0.82 -2.85 -9.93
C LYS A 60 -0.72 -1.34 -9.64
N SER A 61 0.43 -0.74 -9.95
CA SER A 61 0.64 0.70 -9.71
C SER A 61 -0.28 1.57 -10.59
N THR A 62 -0.70 1.09 -11.77
CA THR A 62 -1.69 1.79 -12.60
C THR A 62 -3.06 1.76 -11.94
N ALA A 63 -3.49 0.62 -11.38
CA ALA A 63 -4.74 0.52 -10.63
C ALA A 63 -4.77 1.49 -9.44
N VAL A 64 -3.70 1.49 -8.62
CA VAL A 64 -3.56 2.44 -7.52
C VAL A 64 -3.57 3.88 -8.00
N ARG A 65 -2.81 4.23 -9.03
CA ARG A 65 -2.78 5.59 -9.60
C ARG A 65 -4.13 6.00 -10.20
N SER A 66 -4.93 5.07 -10.70
CA SER A 66 -6.29 5.37 -11.12
C SER A 66 -7.19 5.68 -9.93
N VAL A 67 -7.10 4.90 -8.84
CA VAL A 67 -7.85 5.15 -7.60
C VAL A 67 -7.57 6.54 -7.02
N ILE A 68 -6.32 7.01 -7.05
CA ILE A 68 -5.94 8.35 -6.55
C ILE A 68 -6.03 9.45 -7.62
N GLY A 69 -6.54 9.14 -8.82
CA GLY A 69 -6.79 10.12 -9.88
C GLY A 69 -5.59 10.58 -10.67
N GLN A 70 -4.43 9.92 -10.55
CA GLN A 70 -3.23 10.23 -11.33
C GLN A 70 -3.26 9.63 -12.74
N VAL A 71 -4.00 8.53 -12.93
CA VAL A 71 -4.22 7.91 -14.24
C VAL A 71 -5.74 7.85 -14.46
N PRO A 72 -6.26 8.51 -15.51
CA PRO A 72 -7.68 8.46 -15.81
C PRO A 72 -8.09 7.07 -16.30
N LEU A 73 -9.29 6.62 -15.91
CA LEU A 73 -9.93 5.48 -16.55
C LEU A 73 -10.34 5.85 -17.98
N THR A 74 -10.08 4.95 -18.91
CA THR A 74 -10.56 5.06 -20.30
C THR A 74 -11.97 4.48 -20.45
N ASP A 75 -12.32 3.52 -19.58
CA ASP A 75 -13.67 2.93 -19.48
C ASP A 75 -13.90 2.35 -18.08
N GLY A 76 -15.16 2.06 -17.74
CA GLY A 76 -15.56 1.57 -16.44
C GLY A 76 -15.81 2.68 -15.41
N GLU A 77 -16.04 2.29 -14.17
CA GLU A 77 -16.44 3.18 -13.09
C GLU A 77 -15.51 3.07 -11.89
N LEU A 78 -15.33 4.18 -11.18
CA LEU A 78 -14.67 4.26 -9.89
C LEU A 78 -15.55 5.04 -8.91
N ALA A 79 -15.77 4.45 -7.74
CA ALA A 79 -16.33 5.14 -6.59
C ALA A 79 -15.40 5.03 -5.38
N LEU A 80 -15.35 6.10 -4.58
CA LEU A 80 -14.60 6.17 -3.32
C LEU A 80 -15.57 6.50 -2.19
N PHE A 81 -15.58 5.69 -1.14
CA PHE A 81 -16.50 5.84 -0.01
C PHE A 81 -17.96 5.98 -0.46
N GLY A 82 -18.38 5.17 -1.46
CA GLY A 82 -19.71 5.21 -2.05
C GLY A 82 -19.99 6.42 -2.94
N THR A 83 -19.02 7.33 -3.12
CA THR A 83 -19.18 8.53 -3.95
C THR A 83 -18.51 8.32 -5.31
N PRO A 84 -19.22 8.52 -6.45
CA PRO A 84 -18.61 8.46 -7.77
C PRO A 84 -17.38 9.38 -7.86
N PHE A 85 -16.29 8.89 -8.44
CA PHE A 85 -14.98 9.57 -8.46
C PHE A 85 -15.04 11.03 -8.90
N ARG A 86 -15.83 11.33 -9.94
CA ARG A 86 -15.98 12.71 -10.46
C ARG A 86 -16.58 13.69 -9.45
N ARG A 87 -17.26 13.20 -8.41
CA ARG A 87 -17.88 14.00 -7.33
C ARG A 87 -17.12 13.93 -6.02
N PHE A 88 -16.14 13.02 -5.92
CA PHE A 88 -15.37 12.83 -4.70
C PHE A 88 -14.47 14.04 -4.41
N LYS A 89 -14.53 14.55 -3.18
CA LYS A 89 -13.76 15.74 -2.74
C LYS A 89 -13.02 15.50 -1.43
N ASP A 90 -13.31 14.42 -0.73
CA ASP A 90 -12.81 14.17 0.64
C ASP A 90 -11.42 13.51 0.64
N TRP A 91 -10.49 14.07 -0.17
CA TRP A 91 -9.13 13.55 -0.34
C TRP A 91 -8.33 13.49 0.96
N ALA A 92 -8.71 14.29 1.98
CA ALA A 92 -8.11 14.24 3.31
C ALA A 92 -8.32 12.88 4.02
N ARG A 93 -9.30 12.07 3.56
CA ARG A 93 -9.57 10.72 4.07
C ARG A 93 -8.59 9.67 3.53
N ILE A 94 -7.80 10.01 2.52
CA ILE A 94 -6.90 9.07 1.82
C ILE A 94 -5.45 9.45 2.11
N GLY A 95 -4.71 8.51 2.69
CA GLY A 95 -3.25 8.55 2.79
C GLY A 95 -2.63 7.75 1.64
N TYR A 96 -1.67 8.34 0.93
CA TYR A 96 -0.97 7.66 -0.15
C TYR A 96 0.54 7.68 0.05
N VAL A 97 1.13 6.49 0.01
CA VAL A 97 2.58 6.28 0.02
C VAL A 97 2.98 5.76 -1.35
N PRO A 98 3.63 6.57 -2.19
CA PRO A 98 4.08 6.12 -3.51
C PRO A 98 5.25 5.15 -3.40
N GLN A 99 5.43 4.33 -4.42
CA GLN A 99 6.69 3.65 -4.68
C GLN A 99 7.81 4.69 -4.70
N ARG A 100 8.99 4.33 -4.17
CA ARG A 100 10.13 5.25 -4.08
C ARG A 100 10.36 5.97 -5.41
N THR A 101 10.30 7.28 -5.39
CA THR A 101 10.83 8.10 -6.46
C THR A 101 12.22 8.56 -6.06
N THR A 102 13.22 8.27 -6.88
CA THR A 102 14.59 8.78 -6.75
C THR A 102 14.70 10.31 -6.96
N ALA A 103 13.58 10.96 -7.18
CA ALA A 103 13.49 12.41 -7.32
C ALA A 103 13.44 13.12 -5.96
N ALA A 104 14.45 12.94 -5.12
CA ALA A 104 14.78 13.91 -4.09
C ALA A 104 15.40 15.14 -4.80
N GLY A 105 14.62 15.80 -5.64
CA GLY A 105 15.02 17.03 -6.32
C GLY A 105 14.98 18.20 -5.37
N GLY A 106 16.12 18.49 -4.73
CA GLY A 106 16.60 19.84 -4.47
C GLY A 106 15.82 20.79 -3.55
N VAL A 107 14.63 20.47 -3.06
CA VAL A 107 13.95 21.35 -2.11
C VAL A 107 14.47 21.05 -0.71
N PRO A 108 15.16 21.99 -0.06
CA PRO A 108 15.60 21.80 1.32
C PRO A 108 14.36 21.77 2.22
N ALA A 109 14.05 20.61 2.77
CA ALA A 109 12.97 20.41 3.74
C ALA A 109 13.44 19.54 4.89
N THR A 110 12.93 19.80 6.07
CA THR A 110 13.13 18.96 7.24
C THR A 110 12.13 17.79 7.24
N VAL A 111 12.47 16.72 7.93
CA VAL A 111 11.58 15.57 8.17
C VAL A 111 10.22 16.04 8.67
N ARG A 112 10.18 16.95 9.65
CA ARG A 112 8.95 17.51 10.20
C ARG A 112 8.12 18.23 9.14
N GLU A 113 8.73 19.02 8.28
CA GLU A 113 8.00 19.76 7.24
C GLU A 113 7.36 18.81 6.24
N VAL A 114 8.08 17.75 5.81
CA VAL A 114 7.53 16.74 4.92
C VAL A 114 6.33 16.02 5.57
N VAL A 115 6.43 15.61 6.84
CA VAL A 115 5.34 14.93 7.54
C VAL A 115 4.17 15.89 7.77
N THR A 116 4.44 17.16 8.08
CA THR A 116 3.42 18.21 8.23
C THR A 116 2.59 18.42 6.98
N ALA A 117 3.18 18.24 5.79
CA ALA A 117 2.44 18.35 4.54
C ALA A 117 1.27 17.34 4.45
N GLY A 118 1.35 16.20 5.14
CA GLY A 118 0.25 15.23 5.27
C GLY A 118 -1.00 15.79 5.97
N ARG A 119 -0.86 16.85 6.79
CA ARG A 119 -1.99 17.49 7.48
C ARG A 119 -2.66 18.60 6.67
N LEU A 120 -2.01 19.11 5.62
CA LEU A 120 -2.49 20.31 4.92
C LEU A 120 -3.90 20.17 4.36
N ALA A 121 -4.28 18.98 3.89
CA ALA A 121 -5.63 18.73 3.40
C ALA A 121 -6.73 18.83 4.48
N ARG A 122 -6.36 18.75 5.77
CA ARG A 122 -7.27 18.86 6.92
C ARG A 122 -7.26 20.25 7.56
N THR A 123 -6.31 21.11 7.19
CA THR A 123 -6.18 22.45 7.78
C THR A 123 -6.95 23.49 6.97
N ARG A 124 -7.61 24.42 7.67
CA ARG A 124 -8.15 25.61 7.01
C ARG A 124 -7.05 26.64 6.87
N LEU A 125 -6.83 27.15 5.64
CA LEU A 125 -5.82 28.18 5.33
C LEU A 125 -4.37 27.78 5.69
N GLY A 126 -4.05 26.50 5.75
CA GLY A 126 -2.71 26.01 6.09
C GLY A 126 -2.24 26.27 7.53
N LEU A 127 -3.12 26.76 8.42
CA LEU A 127 -2.79 27.03 9.82
C LEU A 127 -2.86 25.77 10.67
N LEU A 128 -1.71 25.33 11.18
CA LEU A 128 -1.58 24.15 12.04
C LEU A 128 -2.01 24.47 13.48
N ARG A 129 -3.00 23.73 13.97
CA ARG A 129 -3.44 23.75 15.36
C ARG A 129 -2.57 22.87 16.25
N ARG A 130 -2.76 22.92 17.55
CA ARG A 130 -2.06 22.05 18.52
C ARG A 130 -2.29 20.55 18.20
N ALA A 131 -3.51 20.18 17.84
CA ALA A 131 -3.86 18.81 17.45
C ALA A 131 -3.09 18.35 16.19
N ASP A 132 -2.92 19.22 15.19
CA ASP A 132 -2.16 18.90 13.98
C ASP A 132 -0.69 18.63 14.29
N ARG A 133 -0.09 19.42 15.18
CA ARG A 133 1.28 19.21 15.63
C ARG A 133 1.45 17.91 16.42
N ALA A 134 0.45 17.56 17.25
CA ALA A 134 0.42 16.29 17.98
C ALA A 134 0.33 15.10 17.00
N ALA A 135 -0.54 15.16 15.97
CA ALA A 135 -0.66 14.13 14.96
C ALA A 135 0.64 13.94 14.17
N VAL A 136 1.32 15.05 13.81
CA VAL A 136 2.64 14.98 13.16
C VAL A 136 3.69 14.33 14.06
N HIS A 137 3.72 14.67 15.34
CA HIS A 137 4.65 14.10 16.30
C HIS A 137 4.40 12.60 16.47
N HIS A 138 3.15 12.21 16.70
CA HIS A 138 2.75 10.81 16.82
C HIS A 138 3.11 9.99 15.57
N ALA A 139 2.85 10.52 14.36
CA ALA A 139 3.23 9.86 13.14
C ALA A 139 4.75 9.64 13.01
N LEU A 140 5.56 10.59 13.49
CA LEU A 140 7.02 10.44 13.55
C LEU A 140 7.46 9.40 14.57
N GLU A 141 6.78 9.32 15.73
CA GLU A 141 7.06 8.30 16.75
C GLU A 141 6.77 6.90 16.21
N LEU A 142 5.62 6.70 15.53
CA LEU A 142 5.21 5.42 14.93
C LEU A 142 6.26 4.84 13.98
N VAL A 143 6.98 5.69 13.26
CA VAL A 143 8.00 5.24 12.30
C VAL A 143 9.44 5.38 12.85
N GLY A 144 9.61 5.71 14.13
CA GLY A 144 10.93 5.86 14.77
C GLY A 144 11.77 7.00 14.16
N MET A 145 11.16 8.15 13.86
CA MET A 145 11.82 9.31 13.27
C MET A 145 11.62 10.61 14.08
N ALA A 146 11.13 10.51 15.30
CA ALA A 146 10.81 11.68 16.13
C ALA A 146 12.07 12.48 16.54
N ASP A 147 13.16 11.80 16.86
CA ASP A 147 14.47 12.36 17.19
C ASP A 147 15.13 13.09 16.00
N ARG A 148 14.80 12.65 14.78
CA ARG A 148 15.32 13.20 13.52
C ARG A 148 14.41 14.22 12.85
N ALA A 149 13.37 14.70 13.55
CA ALA A 149 12.36 15.61 13.00
C ALA A 149 12.94 16.91 12.40
N ARG A 150 14.12 17.35 12.84
CA ARG A 150 14.80 18.56 12.35
C ARG A 150 15.83 18.29 11.26
N ASP A 151 16.15 17.02 10.99
CA ASP A 151 17.12 16.66 9.97
C ASP A 151 16.59 17.00 8.59
N SER A 152 17.53 17.30 7.66
CA SER A 152 17.20 17.44 6.26
C SER A 152 16.80 16.09 5.67
N VAL A 153 15.71 16.02 4.91
CA VAL A 153 15.30 14.79 4.21
C VAL A 153 16.36 14.31 3.22
N ASN A 154 17.19 15.21 2.70
CA ASN A 154 18.25 14.87 1.75
C ASN A 154 19.44 14.13 2.42
N ALA A 155 19.54 14.16 3.76
CA ALA A 155 20.57 13.47 4.53
C ALA A 155 20.12 12.06 5.00
N LEU A 156 18.91 11.63 4.63
CA LEU A 156 18.35 10.36 5.06
C LEU A 156 18.80 9.19 4.18
N SER A 157 18.98 8.02 4.82
CA SER A 157 19.06 6.77 4.07
C SER A 157 17.73 6.48 3.36
N GLY A 158 17.78 5.58 2.40
CA GLY A 158 16.57 5.21 1.67
C GLY A 158 15.46 4.65 2.56
N GLY A 159 15.76 3.79 3.53
CA GLY A 159 14.77 3.27 4.48
C GLY A 159 14.20 4.36 5.39
N GLN A 160 15.06 5.30 5.85
CA GLN A 160 14.61 6.46 6.62
C GLN A 160 13.69 7.37 5.81
N HIS A 161 14.03 7.63 4.54
CA HIS A 161 13.18 8.40 3.65
C HIS A 161 11.81 7.73 3.44
N GLN A 162 11.77 6.41 3.26
CA GLN A 162 10.52 5.66 3.15
C GLN A 162 9.68 5.79 4.43
N ARG A 163 10.29 5.69 5.62
CA ARG A 163 9.61 5.91 6.90
C ARG A 163 9.00 7.31 7.00
N VAL A 164 9.68 8.33 6.51
CA VAL A 164 9.16 9.72 6.48
C VAL A 164 7.96 9.84 5.55
N LEU A 165 7.95 9.18 4.37
CA LEU A 165 6.80 9.18 3.47
C LEU A 165 5.59 8.50 4.09
N ILE A 166 5.80 7.41 4.83
CA ILE A 166 4.74 6.73 5.57
C ILE A 166 4.23 7.62 6.71
N ALA A 167 5.11 8.22 7.51
CA ALA A 167 4.72 9.18 8.55
C ALA A 167 3.89 10.33 7.97
N ARG A 168 4.22 10.83 6.79
CA ARG A 168 3.44 11.86 6.09
C ARG A 168 2.01 11.39 5.80
N ALA A 169 1.84 10.17 5.31
CA ALA A 169 0.51 9.61 5.04
C ALA A 169 -0.27 9.41 6.35
N LEU A 170 0.37 8.87 7.39
CA LEU A 170 -0.24 8.63 8.71
C LEU A 170 -0.60 9.92 9.45
N ALA A 171 0.20 10.99 9.32
CA ALA A 171 -0.11 12.29 9.90
C ALA A 171 -1.45 12.85 9.41
N GLY A 172 -1.89 12.45 8.22
CA GLY A 172 -3.23 12.75 7.71
C GLY A 172 -4.36 12.08 8.48
N GLU A 173 -4.10 11.11 9.36
CA GLU A 173 -5.12 10.28 10.02
C GLU A 173 -6.16 9.76 9.01
N PRO A 174 -5.72 9.03 7.96
CA PRO A 174 -6.60 8.63 6.87
C PRO A 174 -7.57 7.53 7.31
N ASP A 175 -8.74 7.46 6.65
CA ASP A 175 -9.65 6.32 6.73
C ASP A 175 -9.24 5.19 5.77
N LEU A 176 -8.58 5.56 4.67
CA LEU A 176 -7.99 4.66 3.67
C LEU A 176 -6.50 4.97 3.49
N LEU A 177 -5.66 3.97 3.72
CA LEU A 177 -4.22 4.04 3.48
C LEU A 177 -3.85 3.19 2.26
N ILE A 178 -3.28 3.82 1.25
CA ILE A 178 -2.80 3.14 0.03
C ILE A 178 -1.27 3.20 0.02
N MET A 179 -0.61 2.06 -0.12
CA MET A 179 0.84 1.97 -0.19
C MET A 179 1.29 1.20 -1.44
N ASP A 180 2.10 1.85 -2.26
CA ASP A 180 2.68 1.24 -3.46
C ASP A 180 4.11 0.78 -3.16
N GLU A 181 4.31 -0.54 -2.99
CA GLU A 181 5.57 -1.23 -2.67
C GLU A 181 6.33 -0.62 -1.46
N PRO A 182 5.70 -0.49 -0.28
CA PRO A 182 6.28 0.24 0.85
C PRO A 182 7.54 -0.38 1.42
N MET A 183 7.81 -1.66 1.17
CA MET A 183 8.95 -2.43 1.68
C MET A 183 10.10 -2.55 0.68
N ALA A 184 9.94 -2.09 -0.58
CA ALA A 184 10.96 -2.26 -1.62
C ALA A 184 12.26 -1.55 -1.27
N GLY A 185 13.37 -2.31 -1.22
CA GLY A 185 14.71 -1.79 -0.92
C GLY A 185 14.84 -1.18 0.49
N VAL A 186 14.05 -1.63 1.44
CA VAL A 186 14.08 -1.25 2.86
C VAL A 186 14.76 -2.38 3.64
N ASP A 187 15.67 -2.05 4.56
CA ASP A 187 16.33 -3.02 5.45
C ASP A 187 15.34 -3.67 6.43
N LEU A 188 15.67 -4.87 6.92
CA LEU A 188 14.80 -5.66 7.80
C LEU A 188 14.33 -4.89 9.04
N ALA A 189 15.23 -4.13 9.70
CA ALA A 189 14.85 -3.37 10.89
C ALA A 189 13.83 -2.29 10.57
N SER A 190 13.97 -1.62 9.43
CA SER A 190 12.98 -0.65 8.94
C SER A 190 11.67 -1.32 8.52
N GLN A 191 11.70 -2.53 7.93
CA GLN A 191 10.48 -3.29 7.61
C GLN A 191 9.67 -3.63 8.86
N GLU A 192 10.32 -4.04 9.97
CA GLU A 192 9.66 -4.32 11.25
C GLU A 192 8.97 -3.07 11.83
N VAL A 193 9.65 -1.92 11.79
CA VAL A 193 9.06 -0.65 12.22
C VAL A 193 7.80 -0.32 11.41
N LEU A 194 7.85 -0.51 10.08
CA LEU A 194 6.71 -0.26 9.19
C LEU A 194 5.57 -1.24 9.44
N ALA A 195 5.87 -2.52 9.63
CA ALA A 195 4.87 -3.53 9.97
C ALA A 195 4.19 -3.22 11.31
N SER A 196 4.95 -2.75 12.30
CA SER A 196 4.40 -2.34 13.60
C SER A 196 3.48 -1.11 13.47
N ALA A 197 3.90 -0.08 12.74
CA ALA A 197 3.10 1.11 12.48
C ALA A 197 1.80 0.75 11.75
N LEU A 198 1.85 -0.17 10.77
CA LEU A 198 0.68 -0.62 10.04
C LEU A 198 -0.27 -1.44 10.92
N ARG A 199 0.26 -2.35 11.78
CA ARG A 199 -0.57 -3.08 12.77
C ARG A 199 -1.37 -2.13 13.65
N GLU A 200 -0.78 -1.04 14.10
CA GLU A 200 -1.49 -0.04 14.91
C GLU A 200 -2.62 0.63 14.13
N GLN A 201 -2.40 0.97 12.85
CA GLN A 201 -3.45 1.57 12.02
C GLN A 201 -4.61 0.59 11.78
N VAL A 202 -4.29 -0.67 11.46
CA VAL A 202 -5.28 -1.74 11.28
C VAL A 202 -6.10 -1.96 12.56
N ALA A 203 -5.44 -1.99 13.73
CA ALA A 203 -6.12 -2.11 15.03
C ALA A 203 -7.07 -0.92 15.31
N ARG A 204 -6.81 0.24 14.72
CA ARG A 204 -7.69 1.44 14.78
C ARG A 204 -8.80 1.41 13.73
N GLY A 205 -8.88 0.38 12.90
CA GLY A 205 -9.91 0.19 11.88
C GLY A 205 -9.63 0.91 10.55
N VAL A 206 -8.40 1.36 10.30
CA VAL A 206 -8.01 1.95 9.02
C VAL A 206 -8.08 0.90 7.92
N THR A 207 -8.72 1.24 6.80
CA THR A 207 -8.75 0.42 5.59
C THR A 207 -7.41 0.52 4.87
N VAL A 208 -6.86 -0.59 4.38
CA VAL A 208 -5.54 -0.58 3.76
C VAL A 208 -5.55 -1.29 2.41
N LEU A 209 -4.96 -0.65 1.39
CA LEU A 209 -4.64 -1.25 0.10
C LEU A 209 -3.12 -1.26 -0.08
N LEU A 210 -2.53 -2.44 -0.14
CA LEU A 210 -1.09 -2.66 -0.29
C LEU A 210 -0.78 -3.18 -1.69
N VAL A 211 0.10 -2.52 -2.42
CA VAL A 211 0.73 -3.12 -3.60
C VAL A 211 2.01 -3.80 -3.15
N LEU A 212 2.10 -5.10 -3.37
CA LEU A 212 3.23 -5.92 -2.94
C LEU A 212 3.70 -6.83 -4.08
N HIS A 213 4.97 -7.22 -4.04
CA HIS A 213 5.53 -8.31 -4.85
C HIS A 213 5.37 -9.65 -4.12
N GLU A 214 5.57 -9.62 -2.82
CA GLU A 214 5.47 -10.74 -1.89
C GLU A 214 4.87 -10.24 -0.57
N LEU A 215 4.24 -11.13 0.19
CA LEU A 215 3.52 -10.75 1.40
C LEU A 215 4.46 -10.37 2.56
N GLY A 216 5.56 -11.13 2.71
CA GLY A 216 6.61 -10.87 3.69
C GLY A 216 6.07 -10.65 5.11
N PRO A 217 6.65 -9.71 5.90
CA PRO A 217 6.24 -9.47 7.29
C PRO A 217 4.82 -8.90 7.44
N LEU A 218 4.17 -8.53 6.34
CA LEU A 218 2.80 -8.00 6.34
C LEU A 218 1.73 -9.09 6.18
N GLU A 219 2.11 -10.32 5.82
CA GLU A 219 1.19 -11.43 5.59
C GLU A 219 0.14 -11.61 6.71
N PRO A 220 0.51 -11.57 8.01
CA PRO A 220 -0.47 -11.75 9.09
C PRO A 220 -1.53 -10.66 9.20
N LEU A 221 -1.35 -9.53 8.50
CA LEU A 221 -2.29 -8.40 8.50
C LEU A 221 -3.27 -8.45 7.32
N ILE A 222 -3.00 -9.28 6.32
CA ILE A 222 -3.73 -9.26 5.05
C ILE A 222 -4.98 -10.14 5.17
N ASP A 223 -6.15 -9.52 5.04
CA ASP A 223 -7.42 -10.25 5.03
C ASP A 223 -7.68 -10.93 3.67
N ARG A 224 -7.24 -10.29 2.56
CA ARG A 224 -7.53 -10.74 1.19
C ARG A 224 -6.44 -10.30 0.21
N ALA A 225 -6.17 -11.15 -0.78
CA ALA A 225 -5.25 -10.86 -1.87
C ALA A 225 -5.97 -10.84 -3.22
N VAL A 226 -5.65 -9.84 -4.02
CA VAL A 226 -6.08 -9.71 -5.41
C VAL A 226 -4.85 -9.80 -6.30
N VAL A 227 -4.81 -10.76 -7.22
CA VAL A 227 -3.67 -10.96 -8.11
C VAL A 227 -3.98 -10.42 -9.50
N LEU A 228 -3.14 -9.49 -9.96
CA LEU A 228 -3.19 -8.97 -11.33
C LEU A 228 -2.19 -9.69 -12.24
N ARG A 229 -2.65 -10.08 -13.43
CA ARG A 229 -1.82 -10.58 -14.52
C ARG A 229 -2.27 -9.97 -15.83
N ASP A 230 -1.34 -9.36 -16.56
CA ASP A 230 -1.60 -8.74 -17.89
C ASP A 230 -2.80 -7.77 -17.91
N GLY A 231 -2.98 -7.04 -16.83
CA GLY A 231 -4.06 -6.06 -16.68
C GLY A 231 -5.42 -6.62 -16.30
N CYS A 232 -5.52 -7.91 -15.96
CA CYS A 232 -6.75 -8.57 -15.51
C CYS A 232 -6.59 -9.12 -14.10
N VAL A 233 -7.71 -9.21 -13.36
CA VAL A 233 -7.77 -9.92 -12.07
C VAL A 233 -7.84 -11.42 -12.35
N VAL A 234 -6.89 -12.19 -11.80
CA VAL A 234 -6.84 -13.66 -11.96
C VAL A 234 -7.09 -14.39 -10.64
N HIS A 235 -7.04 -13.71 -9.51
CA HIS A 235 -7.40 -14.23 -8.20
C HIS A 235 -7.96 -13.08 -7.34
N ASP A 236 -8.99 -13.38 -6.58
CA ASP A 236 -9.56 -12.50 -5.56
C ASP A 236 -10.08 -13.37 -4.41
N GLY A 237 -9.37 -13.41 -3.29
CA GLY A 237 -9.69 -14.30 -2.18
C GLY A 237 -8.63 -14.29 -1.09
N PRO A 238 -8.60 -15.32 -0.23
CA PRO A 238 -7.56 -15.45 0.79
C PRO A 238 -6.16 -15.33 0.18
N PRO A 239 -5.15 -14.82 0.93
CA PRO A 239 -3.78 -14.80 0.45
C PRO A 239 -3.36 -16.19 -0.04
N PRO A 240 -2.74 -16.30 -1.25
CA PRO A 240 -2.27 -17.59 -1.72
C PRO A 240 -1.19 -18.12 -0.77
N GLU A 241 -1.30 -19.40 -0.40
CA GLU A 241 -0.25 -20.04 0.40
C GLU A 241 1.09 -19.95 -0.36
N ALA A 242 2.16 -19.66 0.36
CA ALA A 242 3.50 -19.67 -0.21
C ALA A 242 3.87 -21.09 -0.64
N VAL A 243 3.73 -21.40 -1.93
CA VAL A 243 4.02 -22.73 -2.48
C VAL A 243 5.45 -22.75 -3.04
N GLY A 244 6.32 -23.62 -2.50
CA GLY A 244 7.64 -23.92 -3.04
C GLY A 244 8.82 -23.29 -2.28
N GLN A 245 10.02 -23.39 -2.86
CA GLN A 245 11.30 -22.98 -2.24
C GLN A 245 11.41 -21.48 -1.88
N HIS A 246 10.47 -20.66 -2.32
CA HIS A 246 10.39 -19.21 -2.02
C HIS A 246 9.77 -18.92 -0.65
N ALA A 247 9.30 -19.93 0.07
CA ALA A 247 8.72 -19.82 1.41
C ALA A 247 9.76 -19.74 2.54
N LEU A 248 11.06 -19.83 2.23
CA LEU A 248 12.13 -19.81 3.23
C LEU A 248 12.69 -18.38 3.40
N PRO A 249 12.83 -17.88 4.65
CA PRO A 249 13.48 -16.60 4.93
C PRO A 249 14.93 -16.63 4.44
N GLY A 250 15.30 -15.68 3.57
CA GLY A 250 16.69 -15.49 3.13
C GLY A 250 17.03 -15.91 1.70
N HIS A 251 16.05 -16.19 0.85
CA HIS A 251 16.31 -16.43 -0.58
C HIS A 251 16.36 -15.11 -1.36
N ASP A 252 17.52 -14.81 -1.93
CA ASP A 252 17.69 -13.80 -2.97
C ASP A 252 16.92 -14.25 -4.22
N HIS A 253 16.01 -13.43 -4.71
CA HIS A 253 15.22 -13.72 -5.90
C HIS A 253 16.09 -13.64 -7.15
N VAL A 254 16.54 -14.77 -7.65
CA VAL A 254 17.02 -14.92 -9.01
C VAL A 254 15.78 -15.12 -9.89
N HIS A 255 15.44 -14.12 -10.71
CA HIS A 255 14.42 -14.29 -11.73
C HIS A 255 14.87 -15.39 -12.69
N PRO A 256 14.02 -16.39 -13.00
CA PRO A 256 14.31 -17.29 -14.10
C PRO A 256 14.13 -16.50 -15.40
N HIS A 257 15.23 -15.99 -15.94
CA HIS A 257 15.28 -15.74 -17.36
C HIS A 257 15.15 -17.13 -17.99
N ALA A 258 14.15 -17.31 -18.86
CA ALA A 258 14.05 -18.48 -19.68
C ALA A 258 15.29 -18.50 -20.59
N ASP A 259 16.33 -19.17 -20.15
CA ASP A 259 17.43 -19.57 -21.03
C ASP A 259 16.84 -20.60 -22.01
N ALA A 260 16.58 -20.09 -23.23
CA ALA A 260 16.37 -20.98 -24.37
C ALA A 260 17.60 -21.89 -24.45
N ALA A 261 17.35 -23.16 -24.25
CA ALA A 261 18.37 -24.20 -24.42
C ALA A 261 19.06 -24.04 -25.80
N ALA A 262 20.28 -23.56 -25.77
CA ALA A 262 21.15 -23.63 -26.93
C ALA A 262 21.52 -25.11 -27.15
N GLU A 263 20.97 -25.72 -28.19
CA GLU A 263 21.43 -27.02 -28.66
C GLU A 263 22.93 -26.94 -29.03
N PRO A 264 23.74 -27.92 -28.62
CA PRO A 264 25.14 -27.96 -29.03
C PRO A 264 25.23 -28.31 -30.52
N LEU A 265 25.80 -27.37 -31.30
CA LEU A 265 26.20 -27.62 -32.69
C LEU A 265 27.16 -28.84 -32.74
N ARG A 266 26.68 -29.93 -33.31
CA ARG A 266 27.52 -31.08 -33.69
C ARG A 266 28.45 -30.63 -34.82
N THR A 267 29.70 -30.39 -34.50
CA THR A 267 30.80 -30.32 -35.49
C THR A 267 31.06 -31.69 -36.00
N GLY A 268 30.52 -32.01 -37.19
CA GLY A 268 30.95 -33.15 -37.99
C GLY A 268 32.21 -32.78 -38.75
N LEU A 269 33.34 -33.32 -38.33
CA LEU A 269 34.56 -33.41 -39.15
C LEU A 269 34.32 -34.44 -40.23
N LEU A 270 34.42 -33.99 -41.47
CA LEU A 270 34.66 -34.86 -42.59
C LEU A 270 36.13 -34.74 -43.04
N SER A 271 36.78 -35.84 -43.07
CA SER A 271 38.08 -36.16 -43.66
C SER A 271 38.26 -35.68 -45.08
#